data_962022efc3b6df0cc89fdd885cb77bb6
#
_entry.id   962022efc3b6df0cc89fdd885cb77bb6
#
_cell.length_a   1.000
_cell.length_b   1.000
_cell.length_c   1.000
_cell.angle_alpha   90.00
_cell.angle_beta   90.00
_cell.angle_gamma   90.00
#
_symmetry.space_group_name_H-M   'P 1'
#
loop_
_entity.id
_entity.type
_entity.pdbx_description
1 polymer ?
#
loop_
_entity_poly.entity_id
_entity_poly.type
_entity_poly.pdbx_seq_one_letter_code
_entity_poly.pdbx_strand_id
1 'polypeptide(L)'
;MESSLRIVAITNCPAGIAHTYMVAEALEQKARSLGHTIKVETQGSSGVENRLSSEEIAAVDYVILATGRGLSGDDRARFAGKKVYEIAISQALKNIDQIFSELPTNSQLFAADSGVKLGKQEVQSGSVMSHLMAGVSAALPFVIGGGILVALANMLVQFGLPYTDMSKGAPSFTWVVESIGYLGFTFMIPIMGAYIASSIADKPAFAPAFLVCYLANDKALLGTQSGAGFLGAVVLGLAIGYFVFWFRKVRLGKALQPLLGSMLIPFVTLLVFGVLTYYVIGPVMSDLMGGLLHFLNTIPPSMKFAAAFLVGAMLAFDMGGPINKTAWFFCFSLLEKHIYDWYAIVGVVALMPPVAAGLATFIAPKLFTRQEKEAASSAIVVGATVATEPAIPYALAAPLPMITANTLAGGITGVLVIAFGIKRLAPGLGIFDPLIGLMSPVGSFYLVLAIGLALNISFIIVLKGLWLRRKAKAAQQELVHEH
;
A
#
# COMPACT_ATOMS: atom_id res chain seq x y z
N MET A 1 -14.16 26.89 -32.06
CA MET A 1 -14.89 25.99 -31.12
C MET A 1 -14.20 24.64 -31.20
N GLU A 2 -13.40 24.30 -30.22
CA GLU A 2 -12.84 22.93 -30.16
C GLU A 2 -14.00 21.96 -30.00
N SER A 3 -14.05 20.93 -30.84
CA SER A 3 -15.11 19.91 -30.80
C SER A 3 -15.05 19.17 -29.47
N SER A 4 -16.20 19.02 -28.82
CA SER A 4 -16.29 18.20 -27.59
C SER A 4 -15.83 16.77 -27.87
N LEU A 5 -14.77 16.33 -27.25
CA LEU A 5 -14.23 14.97 -27.37
C LEU A 5 -14.99 14.01 -26.48
N ARG A 6 -15.19 12.78 -26.98
CA ARG A 6 -15.71 11.64 -26.21
C ARG A 6 -14.53 10.75 -25.81
N ILE A 7 -14.34 10.57 -24.51
CA ILE A 7 -13.18 9.88 -23.96
C ILE A 7 -13.67 8.74 -23.05
N VAL A 8 -12.96 7.63 -23.04
CA VAL A 8 -13.06 6.65 -21.95
C VAL A 8 -11.70 6.45 -21.31
N ALA A 9 -11.69 6.09 -20.02
CA ALA A 9 -10.44 5.82 -19.32
C ALA A 9 -10.55 4.55 -18.48
N ILE A 10 -9.41 3.89 -18.28
CA ILE A 10 -9.23 2.88 -17.23
C ILE A 10 -8.20 3.41 -16.23
N THR A 11 -8.54 3.33 -14.96
CA THR A 11 -7.61 3.59 -13.86
C THR A 11 -7.43 2.32 -13.04
N ASN A 12 -6.19 1.89 -12.82
CA ASN A 12 -5.88 0.82 -11.88
C ASN A 12 -4.55 1.06 -11.19
N CYS A 13 -4.44 0.69 -9.90
CA CYS A 13 -3.17 0.69 -9.20
C CYS A 13 -2.93 -0.67 -8.54
N PRO A 14 -1.66 -1.02 -8.21
CA PRO A 14 -1.34 -2.28 -7.55
C PRO A 14 -2.09 -2.48 -6.23
N ALA A 15 -2.29 -1.40 -5.46
CA ALA A 15 -3.03 -1.43 -4.20
C ALA A 15 -4.55 -1.37 -4.39
N GLY A 16 -5.04 -0.89 -5.55
CA GLY A 16 -6.48 -0.81 -5.88
C GLY A 16 -7.30 0.15 -5.01
N ILE A 17 -6.67 1.07 -4.28
CA ILE A 17 -7.35 1.91 -3.28
C ILE A 17 -7.32 3.39 -3.72
N ALA A 18 -6.52 4.24 -3.08
CA ALA A 18 -6.62 5.69 -3.23
C ALA A 18 -6.29 6.21 -4.63
N HIS A 19 -5.16 5.80 -5.22
CA HIS A 19 -4.71 6.35 -6.51
C HIS A 19 -5.69 6.06 -7.66
N THR A 20 -6.33 4.90 -7.66
CA THR A 20 -7.30 4.52 -8.70
C THR A 20 -8.46 5.51 -8.75
N TYR A 21 -9.05 5.81 -7.61
CA TYR A 21 -10.20 6.71 -7.50
C TYR A 21 -9.81 8.19 -7.67
N MET A 22 -8.68 8.61 -7.09
CA MET A 22 -8.18 9.98 -7.22
C MET A 22 -7.87 10.37 -8.67
N VAL A 23 -7.23 9.47 -9.43
CA VAL A 23 -6.95 9.72 -10.85
C VAL A 23 -8.24 9.71 -11.67
N ALA A 24 -9.19 8.81 -11.37
CA ALA A 24 -10.48 8.80 -12.02
C ALA A 24 -11.22 10.13 -11.85
N GLU A 25 -11.32 10.61 -10.61
CA GLU A 25 -11.96 11.88 -10.29
C GLU A 25 -11.26 13.07 -10.95
N ALA A 26 -9.93 13.11 -10.92
CA ALA A 26 -9.15 14.17 -11.55
C ALA A 26 -9.33 14.22 -13.07
N LEU A 27 -9.38 13.04 -13.74
CA LEU A 27 -9.67 12.93 -15.17
C LEU A 27 -11.08 13.43 -15.49
N GLU A 28 -12.08 13.06 -14.69
CA GLU A 28 -13.46 13.52 -14.88
C GLU A 28 -13.62 15.02 -14.69
N GLN A 29 -13.01 15.58 -13.63
CA GLN A 29 -13.07 17.03 -13.36
C GLN A 29 -12.40 17.81 -14.50
N LYS A 30 -11.23 17.37 -14.96
CA LYS A 30 -10.52 18.05 -16.05
C LYS A 30 -11.28 17.96 -17.37
N ALA A 31 -11.81 16.80 -17.75
CA ALA A 31 -12.62 16.65 -18.96
C ALA A 31 -13.82 17.59 -18.96
N ARG A 32 -14.56 17.66 -17.84
CA ARG A 32 -15.69 18.59 -17.69
C ARG A 32 -15.26 20.04 -17.82
N SER A 33 -14.11 20.45 -17.25
CA SER A 33 -13.61 21.80 -17.35
C SER A 33 -13.25 22.23 -18.78
N LEU A 34 -12.90 21.25 -19.64
CA LEU A 34 -12.56 21.43 -21.04
C LEU A 34 -13.80 21.23 -21.98
N GLY A 35 -14.99 20.93 -21.44
CA GLY A 35 -16.19 20.68 -22.23
C GLY A 35 -16.20 19.32 -22.92
N HIS A 36 -15.38 18.37 -22.46
CA HIS A 36 -15.32 17.00 -22.98
C HIS A 36 -16.20 16.05 -22.17
N THR A 37 -16.59 14.94 -22.77
CA THR A 37 -17.29 13.86 -22.08
C THR A 37 -16.31 12.72 -21.80
N ILE A 38 -16.29 12.22 -20.55
CA ILE A 38 -15.46 11.10 -20.16
C ILE A 38 -16.24 10.11 -19.28
N LYS A 39 -15.98 8.82 -19.47
CA LYS A 39 -16.39 7.76 -18.53
C LYS A 39 -15.16 7.00 -18.09
N VAL A 40 -15.00 6.82 -16.78
CA VAL A 40 -13.83 6.16 -16.21
C VAL A 40 -14.22 4.84 -15.58
N GLU A 41 -13.63 3.74 -16.08
CA GLU A 41 -13.67 2.43 -15.45
C GLU A 41 -12.58 2.38 -14.40
N THR A 42 -12.94 2.13 -13.14
CA THR A 42 -11.99 1.96 -12.05
C THR A 42 -11.81 0.49 -11.72
N GLN A 43 -10.55 0.03 -11.68
CA GLN A 43 -10.19 -1.34 -11.29
C GLN A 43 -9.49 -1.28 -9.93
N GLY A 44 -10.30 -1.19 -8.89
CA GLY A 44 -9.86 -1.05 -7.50
C GLY A 44 -9.82 -2.36 -6.73
N SER A 45 -9.62 -2.26 -5.41
CA SER A 45 -9.70 -3.40 -4.48
C SER A 45 -11.10 -3.97 -4.35
N SER A 46 -12.13 -3.15 -4.59
CA SER A 46 -13.55 -3.56 -4.63
C SER A 46 -13.92 -4.29 -5.93
N GLY A 47 -12.99 -4.43 -6.87
CA GLY A 47 -13.24 -5.00 -8.20
C GLY A 47 -13.30 -3.93 -9.30
N VAL A 48 -14.05 -4.25 -10.36
CA VAL A 48 -14.24 -3.35 -11.50
C VAL A 48 -15.54 -2.58 -11.31
N GLU A 49 -15.46 -1.27 -11.25
CA GLU A 49 -16.60 -0.37 -11.16
C GLU A 49 -16.73 0.45 -12.46
N ASN A 50 -17.94 0.86 -12.79
CA ASN A 50 -18.28 1.62 -14.01
C ASN A 50 -17.75 0.97 -15.30
N ARG A 51 -17.84 -0.36 -15.41
CA ARG A 51 -17.30 -1.11 -16.55
C ARG A 51 -17.76 -0.51 -17.87
N LEU A 52 -16.81 -0.32 -18.78
CA LEU A 52 -17.07 0.20 -20.12
C LEU A 52 -17.70 -0.89 -20.99
N SER A 53 -18.82 -0.56 -21.65
CA SER A 53 -19.43 -1.45 -22.63
C SER A 53 -18.71 -1.37 -23.98
N SER A 54 -18.92 -2.38 -24.83
CA SER A 54 -18.38 -2.39 -26.19
C SER A 54 -18.92 -1.22 -27.04
N GLU A 55 -20.17 -0.82 -26.82
CA GLU A 55 -20.80 0.31 -27.48
C GLU A 55 -20.18 1.65 -27.06
N GLU A 56 -19.94 1.82 -25.77
CA GLU A 56 -19.25 3.00 -25.23
C GLU A 56 -17.84 3.11 -25.80
N ILE A 57 -17.09 2.00 -25.82
CA ILE A 57 -15.73 1.96 -26.40
C ILE A 57 -15.78 2.24 -27.92
N ALA A 58 -16.77 1.71 -28.62
CA ALA A 58 -16.91 1.94 -30.07
C ALA A 58 -17.17 3.43 -30.40
N ALA A 59 -17.83 4.16 -29.51
CA ALA A 59 -18.28 5.54 -29.74
C ALA A 59 -17.28 6.62 -29.39
N VAL A 60 -16.09 6.30 -28.82
CA VAL A 60 -15.14 7.30 -28.32
C VAL A 60 -14.03 7.64 -29.30
N ASP A 61 -13.53 8.86 -29.16
CA ASP A 61 -12.44 9.41 -29.95
C ASP A 61 -11.08 8.96 -29.39
N TYR A 62 -10.95 8.90 -28.06
CA TYR A 62 -9.71 8.54 -27.36
C TYR A 62 -9.95 7.65 -26.14
N VAL A 63 -8.95 6.84 -25.83
CA VAL A 63 -8.88 5.98 -24.64
C VAL A 63 -7.67 6.39 -23.81
N ILE A 64 -7.83 6.58 -22.49
CA ILE A 64 -6.76 6.83 -21.55
C ILE A 64 -6.57 5.59 -20.67
N LEU A 65 -5.37 5.01 -20.67
CA LEU A 65 -5.02 3.90 -19.80
C LEU A 65 -4.04 4.40 -18.73
N ALA A 66 -4.55 4.80 -17.57
CA ALA A 66 -3.76 5.20 -16.42
C ALA A 66 -3.57 3.99 -15.48
N THR A 67 -2.51 3.21 -15.72
CA THR A 67 -2.37 1.90 -15.08
C THR A 67 -1.09 1.78 -14.26
N GLY A 68 -1.19 1.14 -13.09
CA GLY A 68 -0.05 0.81 -12.24
C GLY A 68 0.31 -0.68 -12.26
N ARG A 69 -0.58 -1.52 -12.79
CA ARG A 69 -0.35 -2.92 -13.14
C ARG A 69 -0.83 -3.15 -14.57
N GLY A 70 -0.23 -4.08 -15.28
CA GLY A 70 -0.67 -4.42 -16.63
C GLY A 70 -2.16 -4.83 -16.65
N LEU A 71 -2.88 -4.39 -17.68
CA LEU A 71 -4.23 -4.88 -17.96
C LEU A 71 -4.16 -6.34 -18.41
N SER A 72 -5.21 -7.13 -18.12
CA SER A 72 -5.36 -8.48 -18.68
C SER A 72 -5.39 -8.44 -20.21
N GLY A 73 -5.00 -9.53 -20.86
CA GLY A 73 -5.07 -9.62 -22.33
C GLY A 73 -6.47 -9.36 -22.86
N ASP A 74 -7.49 -9.86 -22.16
CA ASP A 74 -8.90 -9.67 -22.53
C ASP A 74 -9.33 -8.21 -22.38
N ASP A 75 -8.90 -7.53 -21.31
CA ASP A 75 -9.21 -6.11 -21.12
C ASP A 75 -8.50 -5.22 -22.16
N ARG A 76 -7.29 -5.59 -22.58
CA ARG A 76 -6.59 -4.88 -23.65
C ARG A 76 -7.25 -5.06 -25.01
N ALA A 77 -7.68 -6.28 -25.32
CA ALA A 77 -8.31 -6.60 -26.60
C ALA A 77 -9.59 -5.75 -26.88
N ARG A 78 -10.27 -5.26 -25.82
CA ARG A 78 -11.46 -4.39 -25.91
C ARG A 78 -11.17 -3.07 -26.65
N PHE A 79 -9.93 -2.59 -26.66
CA PHE A 79 -9.54 -1.30 -27.24
C PHE A 79 -8.88 -1.41 -28.60
N ALA A 80 -8.93 -2.59 -29.24
CA ALA A 80 -8.39 -2.80 -30.57
C ALA A 80 -8.94 -1.79 -31.59
N GLY A 81 -8.05 -1.14 -32.34
CA GLY A 81 -8.41 -0.13 -33.34
C GLY A 81 -8.75 1.25 -32.77
N LYS A 82 -8.61 1.49 -31.47
CA LYS A 82 -8.82 2.81 -30.85
C LYS A 82 -7.49 3.55 -30.66
N LYS A 83 -7.58 4.88 -30.60
CA LYS A 83 -6.45 5.74 -30.24
C LYS A 83 -6.29 5.73 -28.72
N VAL A 84 -5.18 5.16 -28.24
CA VAL A 84 -4.91 4.94 -26.81
C VAL A 84 -3.75 5.79 -26.36
N TYR A 85 -3.92 6.48 -25.23
CA TYR A 85 -2.87 7.16 -24.48
C TYR A 85 -2.59 6.37 -23.21
N GLU A 86 -1.37 5.84 -23.07
CA GLU A 86 -0.96 5.05 -21.91
C GLU A 86 -0.07 5.88 -20.99
N ILE A 87 -0.35 5.87 -19.70
CA ILE A 87 0.45 6.54 -18.67
C ILE A 87 0.46 5.72 -17.37
N ALA A 88 1.58 5.76 -16.65
CA ALA A 88 1.62 5.17 -15.33
C ALA A 88 0.71 5.94 -14.36
N ILE A 89 -0.10 5.23 -13.54
CA ILE A 89 -1.07 5.87 -12.64
C ILE A 89 -0.40 6.82 -11.64
N SER A 90 0.84 6.52 -11.21
CA SER A 90 1.62 7.40 -10.32
C SER A 90 2.02 8.73 -10.95
N GLN A 91 2.05 8.79 -12.28
CA GLN A 91 2.34 10.00 -13.04
C GLN A 91 1.07 10.72 -13.49
N ALA A 92 -0.02 9.99 -13.70
CA ALA A 92 -1.27 10.53 -14.21
C ALA A 92 -1.79 11.68 -13.33
N LEU A 93 -1.79 11.52 -12.00
CA LEU A 93 -2.26 12.55 -11.09
C LEU A 93 -1.44 13.85 -11.15
N LYS A 94 -0.15 13.74 -11.45
CA LYS A 94 0.76 14.90 -11.55
C LYS A 94 0.64 15.63 -12.88
N ASN A 95 0.20 14.92 -13.93
CA ASN A 95 0.28 15.38 -15.32
C ASN A 95 -1.11 15.44 -15.97
N ILE A 96 -2.18 15.66 -15.21
CA ILE A 96 -3.56 15.68 -15.75
C ILE A 96 -3.70 16.67 -16.91
N ASP A 97 -3.15 17.88 -16.79
CA ASP A 97 -3.20 18.91 -17.84
C ASP A 97 -2.45 18.46 -19.09
N GLN A 98 -1.29 17.83 -18.91
CA GLN A 98 -0.47 17.31 -20.00
C GLN A 98 -1.17 16.16 -20.73
N ILE A 99 -1.86 15.27 -20.03
CA ILE A 99 -2.62 14.15 -20.63
C ILE A 99 -3.60 14.72 -21.67
N PHE A 100 -4.43 15.70 -21.29
CA PHE A 100 -5.44 16.25 -22.20
C PHE A 100 -4.83 17.05 -23.36
N SER A 101 -3.71 17.75 -23.14
CA SER A 101 -3.02 18.45 -24.23
C SER A 101 -2.33 17.51 -25.22
N GLU A 102 -1.89 16.35 -24.78
CA GLU A 102 -1.18 15.36 -25.58
C GLU A 102 -2.07 14.30 -26.22
N LEU A 103 -3.33 14.18 -25.80
CA LEU A 103 -4.28 13.20 -26.37
C LEU A 103 -4.30 13.21 -27.91
N PRO A 104 -4.34 14.37 -28.62
CA PRO A 104 -4.38 14.37 -30.08
C PRO A 104 -3.07 13.94 -30.74
N THR A 105 -1.93 14.24 -30.10
CA THR A 105 -0.59 14.10 -30.69
C THR A 105 0.11 12.81 -30.31
N ASN A 106 -0.08 12.34 -29.07
CA ASN A 106 0.67 11.21 -28.50
C ASN A 106 -0.17 9.91 -28.35
N SER A 107 -1.48 9.94 -28.73
CA SER A 107 -2.28 8.71 -28.75
C SER A 107 -1.92 7.81 -29.93
N GLN A 108 -1.72 6.52 -29.66
CA GLN A 108 -1.35 5.53 -30.69
C GLN A 108 -2.55 4.62 -31.01
N LEU A 109 -2.63 4.19 -32.28
CA LEU A 109 -3.67 3.23 -32.71
C LEU A 109 -3.37 1.87 -32.07
N PHE A 110 -4.30 1.32 -31.32
CA PHE A 110 -4.09 0.08 -30.57
C PHE A 110 -4.37 -1.14 -31.46
N ALA A 111 -3.32 -1.89 -31.83
CA ALA A 111 -3.45 -3.11 -32.62
C ALA A 111 -3.61 -4.33 -31.69
N ALA A 112 -4.62 -5.17 -31.93
CA ALA A 112 -4.97 -6.32 -31.08
C ALA A 112 -3.87 -7.41 -31.04
N ASP A 113 -2.97 -7.44 -32.01
CA ASP A 113 -1.98 -8.51 -32.21
C ASP A 113 -0.51 -8.04 -32.13
N SER A 114 -0.32 -6.78 -31.90
CA SER A 114 1.00 -6.30 -31.60
C SER A 114 1.29 -6.60 -30.14
N GLY A 115 2.15 -7.60 -29.91
CA GLY A 115 3.06 -7.52 -28.80
C GLY A 115 3.78 -6.18 -28.95
N VAL A 116 3.09 -5.09 -28.62
CA VAL A 116 3.60 -3.74 -28.70
C VAL A 116 4.87 -3.74 -27.90
N LYS A 117 5.99 -3.64 -28.61
CA LYS A 117 7.15 -2.99 -28.07
C LYS A 117 6.61 -1.63 -27.59
N LEU A 118 6.24 -1.56 -26.32
CA LEU A 118 6.12 -0.32 -25.59
C LEU A 118 7.29 0.52 -26.08
N GLY A 119 7.00 1.63 -26.74
CA GLY A 119 8.03 2.56 -27.14
C GLY A 119 8.93 2.70 -25.92
N LYS A 120 10.24 2.70 -26.09
CA LYS A 120 11.29 2.70 -25.07
C LYS A 120 11.18 3.76 -23.96
N GLN A 121 10.02 3.97 -23.44
CA GLN A 121 9.80 4.17 -22.02
C GLN A 121 9.78 2.76 -21.46
N GLU A 122 10.90 2.36 -20.90
CA GLU A 122 11.06 1.21 -20.07
C GLU A 122 9.72 0.94 -19.37
N VAL A 123 9.07 -0.19 -19.69
CA VAL A 123 8.47 -0.98 -18.63
C VAL A 123 9.62 -1.06 -17.65
N GLN A 124 9.62 -0.19 -16.65
CA GLN A 124 10.58 -0.31 -15.57
C GLN A 124 10.46 -1.77 -15.19
N SER A 125 11.48 -2.52 -15.57
CA SER A 125 11.69 -3.88 -15.07
C SER A 125 11.42 -3.71 -13.59
N GLY A 126 10.30 -4.25 -13.10
CA GLY A 126 9.65 -3.76 -11.91
C GLY A 126 10.72 -3.58 -10.85
N SER A 127 10.89 -2.37 -10.38
CA SER A 127 11.86 -2.09 -9.31
C SER A 127 11.60 -3.14 -8.24
N VAL A 128 12.61 -3.70 -7.61
CA VAL A 128 12.45 -4.64 -6.48
C VAL A 128 11.36 -4.13 -5.54
N MET A 129 11.30 -2.80 -5.34
CA MET A 129 10.27 -2.15 -4.55
C MET A 129 8.85 -2.36 -5.12
N SER A 130 8.64 -2.35 -6.43
CA SER A 130 7.30 -2.60 -7.01
C SER A 130 6.84 -4.03 -6.79
N HIS A 131 7.75 -4.99 -6.81
CA HIS A 131 7.45 -6.39 -6.51
C HIS A 131 7.12 -6.58 -5.04
N LEU A 132 7.87 -5.95 -4.14
CA LEU A 132 7.56 -5.93 -2.71
C LEU A 132 6.18 -5.35 -2.46
N MET A 133 5.86 -4.24 -3.12
CA MET A 133 4.57 -3.57 -3.00
C MET A 133 3.40 -4.44 -3.49
N ALA A 134 3.61 -5.26 -4.52
CA ALA A 134 2.59 -6.19 -5.00
C ALA A 134 2.26 -7.25 -3.92
N GLY A 135 3.28 -7.83 -3.29
CA GLY A 135 3.10 -8.80 -2.20
C GLY A 135 2.37 -8.21 -1.00
N VAL A 136 2.81 -7.05 -0.59
CA VAL A 136 2.22 -6.29 0.50
C VAL A 136 0.75 -5.99 0.29
N SER A 137 0.43 -5.40 -0.85
CA SER A 137 -0.95 -5.02 -1.18
C SER A 137 -1.88 -6.23 -1.22
N ALA A 138 -1.37 -7.38 -1.67
CA ALA A 138 -2.12 -8.63 -1.69
C ALA A 138 -2.36 -9.22 -0.29
N ALA A 139 -1.44 -8.99 0.65
CA ALA A 139 -1.57 -9.47 2.03
C ALA A 139 -2.53 -8.62 2.87
N LEU A 140 -2.72 -7.32 2.54
CA LEU A 140 -3.55 -6.40 3.32
C LEU A 140 -4.98 -6.89 3.60
N PRO A 141 -5.76 -7.42 2.63
CA PRO A 141 -7.12 -7.91 2.90
C PRO A 141 -7.17 -9.04 3.93
N PHE A 142 -6.17 -9.94 3.92
CA PHE A 142 -6.07 -11.04 4.89
C PHE A 142 -5.85 -10.49 6.31
N VAL A 143 -4.99 -9.52 6.43
CA VAL A 143 -4.65 -8.85 7.67
C VAL A 143 -5.83 -8.05 8.23
N ILE A 144 -6.47 -7.24 7.38
CA ILE A 144 -7.61 -6.40 7.79
C ILE A 144 -8.80 -7.29 8.17
N GLY A 145 -9.17 -8.23 7.32
CA GLY A 145 -10.27 -9.15 7.59
C GLY A 145 -10.04 -9.99 8.85
N GLY A 146 -8.83 -10.56 8.97
CA GLY A 146 -8.42 -11.31 10.17
C GLY A 146 -8.44 -10.45 11.43
N GLY A 147 -7.89 -9.23 11.35
CA GLY A 147 -7.87 -8.28 12.47
C GLY A 147 -9.26 -7.88 12.95
N ILE A 148 -10.18 -7.60 12.04
CA ILE A 148 -11.57 -7.28 12.38
C ILE A 148 -12.26 -8.46 13.09
N LEU A 149 -12.02 -9.69 12.65
CA LEU A 149 -12.59 -10.88 13.31
C LEU A 149 -12.03 -11.09 14.72
N VAL A 150 -10.72 -10.92 14.91
CA VAL A 150 -10.10 -10.98 16.24
C VAL A 150 -10.66 -9.87 17.14
N ALA A 151 -10.83 -8.65 16.62
CA ALA A 151 -11.43 -7.55 17.35
C ALA A 151 -12.88 -7.85 17.76
N LEU A 152 -13.66 -8.37 16.82
CA LEU A 152 -15.05 -8.77 17.08
C LEU A 152 -15.13 -9.84 18.19
N ALA A 153 -14.28 -10.86 18.13
CA ALA A 153 -14.23 -11.89 19.16
C ALA A 153 -13.91 -11.31 20.53
N ASN A 154 -12.88 -10.46 20.62
CA ASN A 154 -12.52 -9.79 21.88
C ASN A 154 -13.64 -8.89 22.42
N MET A 155 -14.30 -8.14 21.54
CA MET A 155 -15.45 -7.31 21.90
C MET A 155 -16.61 -8.17 22.46
N LEU A 156 -16.94 -9.29 21.82
CA LEU A 156 -17.98 -10.19 22.28
C LEU A 156 -17.66 -10.78 23.66
N VAL A 157 -16.40 -11.11 23.92
CA VAL A 157 -15.95 -11.57 25.25
C VAL A 157 -16.13 -10.46 26.30
N GLN A 158 -15.80 -9.22 25.97
CA GLN A 158 -16.01 -8.07 26.87
C GLN A 158 -17.49 -7.83 27.18
N PHE A 159 -18.40 -8.15 26.25
CA PHE A 159 -19.84 -8.14 26.47
C PHE A 159 -20.39 -9.36 27.23
N GLY A 160 -19.50 -10.23 27.72
CA GLY A 160 -19.87 -11.35 28.58
C GLY A 160 -20.17 -12.66 27.84
N LEU A 161 -19.88 -12.77 26.54
CA LEU A 161 -19.97 -14.05 25.85
C LEU A 161 -18.83 -14.99 26.31
N PRO A 162 -19.09 -16.29 26.45
CA PRO A 162 -18.08 -17.25 26.90
C PRO A 162 -16.95 -17.39 25.90
N TYR A 163 -15.73 -17.58 26.41
CA TYR A 163 -14.56 -17.96 25.63
C TYR A 163 -14.07 -19.33 26.07
N THR A 164 -14.27 -20.34 25.23
CA THR A 164 -13.85 -21.71 25.47
C THR A 164 -13.11 -22.22 24.23
N ASP A 165 -11.88 -22.63 24.41
CA ASP A 165 -11.07 -23.26 23.36
C ASP A 165 -11.33 -24.78 23.27
N MET A 166 -10.83 -25.42 22.20
CA MET A 166 -11.00 -26.85 21.95
C MET A 166 -10.38 -27.72 23.02
N SER A 167 -9.43 -27.25 23.83
CA SER A 167 -8.76 -28.03 24.87
C SER A 167 -9.66 -28.24 26.10
N LYS A 168 -10.66 -27.38 26.27
CA LYS A 168 -11.57 -27.34 27.42
C LYS A 168 -12.97 -27.85 27.11
N GLY A 169 -13.21 -28.33 25.89
CA GLY A 169 -14.52 -28.88 25.48
C GLY A 169 -14.97 -28.34 24.12
N ALA A 170 -16.30 -28.26 23.90
CA ALA A 170 -16.83 -27.69 22.67
C ALA A 170 -16.42 -26.21 22.54
N PRO A 171 -15.83 -25.79 21.40
CA PRO A 171 -15.37 -24.43 21.23
C PRO A 171 -16.54 -23.45 21.24
N SER A 172 -16.35 -22.30 21.91
CA SER A 172 -17.32 -21.22 21.88
C SER A 172 -17.31 -20.49 20.53
N PHE A 173 -18.42 -19.81 20.23
CA PHE A 173 -18.52 -18.97 19.02
C PHE A 173 -17.40 -17.90 18.95
N THR A 174 -17.10 -17.28 20.09
CA THR A 174 -16.03 -16.27 20.20
C THR A 174 -14.66 -16.84 19.84
N TRP A 175 -14.32 -18.05 20.33
CA TRP A 175 -13.09 -18.72 19.98
C TRP A 175 -13.04 -19.10 18.48
N VAL A 176 -14.15 -19.54 17.90
CA VAL A 176 -14.21 -19.86 16.46
C VAL A 176 -13.96 -18.61 15.62
N VAL A 177 -14.63 -17.49 15.94
CA VAL A 177 -14.44 -16.21 15.22
C VAL A 177 -13.00 -15.73 15.33
N GLU A 178 -12.40 -15.79 16.52
CA GLU A 178 -11.01 -15.43 16.74
C GLU A 178 -10.05 -16.32 15.94
N SER A 179 -10.28 -17.65 15.97
CA SER A 179 -9.46 -18.63 15.24
C SER A 179 -9.50 -18.40 13.73
N ILE A 180 -10.68 -18.09 13.16
CA ILE A 180 -10.80 -17.70 11.75
C ILE A 180 -10.00 -16.41 11.49
N GLY A 181 -10.05 -15.44 12.40
CA GLY A 181 -9.25 -14.22 12.30
C GLY A 181 -7.74 -14.49 12.24
N TYR A 182 -7.25 -15.40 13.08
CA TYR A 182 -5.83 -15.78 13.08
C TYR A 182 -5.39 -16.50 11.80
N LEU A 183 -6.28 -17.15 11.05
CA LEU A 183 -5.92 -17.68 9.72
C LEU A 183 -5.47 -16.56 8.76
N GLY A 184 -6.09 -15.38 8.85
CA GLY A 184 -5.66 -14.22 8.08
C GLY A 184 -4.20 -13.84 8.34
N PHE A 185 -3.77 -13.87 9.60
CA PHE A 185 -2.37 -13.62 9.96
C PHE A 185 -1.44 -14.76 9.54
N THR A 186 -1.87 -16.00 9.71
CA THR A 186 -1.08 -17.18 9.32
C THR A 186 -0.77 -17.19 7.82
N PHE A 187 -1.75 -16.86 6.98
CA PHE A 187 -1.56 -16.88 5.53
C PHE A 187 -1.00 -15.58 4.94
N MET A 188 -0.92 -14.52 5.71
CA MET A 188 -0.39 -13.25 5.24
C MET A 188 1.03 -13.37 4.64
N ILE A 189 1.95 -14.04 5.33
CA ILE A 189 3.34 -14.20 4.90
C ILE A 189 3.46 -15.06 3.64
N PRO A 190 2.84 -16.23 3.54
CA PRO A 190 2.77 -17.01 2.31
C PRO A 190 2.16 -16.26 1.13
N ILE A 191 1.07 -15.54 1.34
CA ILE A 191 0.42 -14.72 0.32
C ILE A 191 1.36 -13.61 -0.17
N MET A 192 2.02 -12.92 0.75
CA MET A 192 2.97 -11.86 0.40
C MET A 192 4.08 -12.40 -0.50
N GLY A 193 4.73 -13.50 -0.12
CA GLY A 193 5.79 -14.13 -0.91
C GLY A 193 5.31 -14.62 -2.28
N ALA A 194 4.12 -15.23 -2.33
CA ALA A 194 3.50 -15.70 -3.56
C ALA A 194 3.22 -14.55 -4.55
N TYR A 195 2.71 -13.42 -4.08
CA TYR A 195 2.44 -12.26 -4.93
C TYR A 195 3.71 -11.50 -5.32
N ILE A 196 4.75 -11.47 -4.48
CA ILE A 196 6.08 -10.99 -4.89
C ILE A 196 6.57 -11.83 -6.08
N ALA A 197 6.59 -13.15 -5.96
CA ALA A 197 7.03 -14.04 -7.02
C ALA A 197 6.18 -13.94 -8.29
N SER A 198 4.85 -13.88 -8.14
CA SER A 198 3.93 -13.73 -9.26
C SER A 198 4.08 -12.39 -9.99
N SER A 199 4.42 -11.32 -9.29
CA SER A 199 4.67 -10.03 -9.93
C SER A 199 5.92 -10.01 -10.83
N ILE A 200 6.83 -10.99 -10.63
CA ILE A 200 8.04 -11.18 -11.42
C ILE A 200 7.83 -12.19 -12.56
N ALA A 201 7.16 -13.31 -12.27
CA ALA A 201 7.13 -14.48 -13.17
C ALA A 201 5.72 -15.03 -13.44
N ASP A 202 4.67 -14.26 -13.16
CA ASP A 202 3.27 -14.58 -13.39
C ASP A 202 2.76 -15.81 -12.58
N LYS A 203 1.62 -16.36 -12.99
CA LYS A 203 0.90 -17.46 -12.32
C LYS A 203 1.76 -18.68 -11.94
N PRO A 204 2.71 -19.17 -12.77
CA PRO A 204 3.49 -20.37 -12.41
C PRO A 204 4.32 -20.24 -11.13
N ALA A 205 4.69 -18.99 -10.75
CA ALA A 205 5.48 -18.74 -9.54
C ALA A 205 4.64 -18.72 -8.26
N PHE A 206 3.32 -18.53 -8.35
CA PHE A 206 2.46 -18.32 -7.18
C PHE A 206 2.46 -19.50 -6.21
N ALA A 207 2.05 -20.68 -6.67
CA ALA A 207 1.89 -21.84 -5.81
C ALA A 207 3.21 -22.30 -5.14
N PRO A 208 4.34 -22.43 -5.88
CA PRO A 208 5.58 -22.81 -5.23
C PRO A 208 6.08 -21.76 -4.23
N ALA A 209 5.96 -20.46 -4.53
CA ALA A 209 6.34 -19.42 -3.58
C ALA A 209 5.45 -19.40 -2.34
N PHE A 210 4.13 -19.61 -2.49
CA PHE A 210 3.22 -19.72 -1.36
C PHE A 210 3.64 -20.85 -0.40
N LEU A 211 3.86 -22.06 -0.94
CA LEU A 211 4.18 -23.23 -0.14
C LEU A 211 5.55 -23.12 0.54
N VAL A 212 6.55 -22.60 -0.18
CA VAL A 212 7.90 -22.40 0.37
C VAL A 212 7.92 -21.32 1.44
N CYS A 213 7.19 -20.23 1.26
CA CYS A 213 7.08 -19.19 2.28
C CYS A 213 6.28 -19.65 3.50
N TYR A 214 5.28 -20.51 3.31
CA TYR A 214 4.58 -21.16 4.42
C TYR A 214 5.54 -22.06 5.21
N LEU A 215 6.28 -22.93 4.54
CA LEU A 215 7.32 -23.78 5.15
C LEU A 215 8.32 -22.92 5.95
N ALA A 216 8.81 -21.83 5.36
CA ALA A 216 9.78 -20.93 6.01
C ALA A 216 9.23 -20.27 7.28
N ASN A 217 7.92 -20.05 7.37
CA ASN A 217 7.31 -19.39 8.51
C ASN A 217 6.79 -20.36 9.59
N ASP A 218 6.61 -21.61 9.26
CA ASP A 218 6.13 -22.64 10.21
C ASP A 218 7.28 -23.19 11.06
N LYS A 219 7.27 -22.82 12.32
CA LYS A 219 8.29 -23.23 13.30
C LYS A 219 8.35 -24.74 13.50
N ALA A 220 7.20 -25.41 13.46
CA ALA A 220 7.10 -26.85 13.70
C ALA A 220 7.71 -27.61 12.53
N LEU A 221 7.45 -27.17 11.29
CA LEU A 221 8.01 -27.78 10.09
C LEU A 221 9.50 -27.54 9.96
N LEU A 222 9.98 -26.33 10.29
CA LEU A 222 11.41 -26.00 10.22
C LEU A 222 12.23 -26.54 11.40
N GLY A 223 11.60 -26.86 12.54
CA GLY A 223 12.29 -27.17 13.77
C GLY A 223 13.07 -26.00 14.39
N THR A 224 12.62 -24.76 14.15
CA THR A 224 13.26 -23.53 14.60
C THR A 224 12.48 -22.83 15.71
N GLN A 225 13.13 -21.91 16.43
CA GLN A 225 12.48 -21.18 17.54
C GLN A 225 11.54 -20.06 17.05
N SER A 226 11.86 -19.44 15.91
CA SER A 226 11.04 -18.44 15.24
C SER A 226 10.88 -18.80 13.78
N GLY A 227 9.75 -18.46 13.15
CA GLY A 227 9.65 -18.53 11.68
C GLY A 227 10.49 -17.45 11.02
N ALA A 228 10.77 -17.61 9.73
CA ALA A 228 11.52 -16.64 8.93
C ALA A 228 10.81 -15.28 8.79
N GLY A 229 9.51 -15.24 9.11
CA GLY A 229 8.71 -14.02 9.09
C GLY A 229 8.64 -13.35 7.72
N PHE A 230 8.32 -12.07 7.73
CA PHE A 230 8.20 -11.30 6.47
C PHE A 230 9.53 -11.18 5.72
N LEU A 231 10.67 -11.15 6.43
CA LEU A 231 12.00 -11.11 5.78
C LEU A 231 12.22 -12.36 4.93
N GLY A 232 11.87 -13.54 5.46
CA GLY A 232 11.91 -14.79 4.72
C GLY A 232 11.02 -14.76 3.47
N ALA A 233 9.79 -14.22 3.59
CA ALA A 233 8.89 -14.11 2.45
C ALA A 233 9.39 -13.14 1.37
N VAL A 234 10.03 -12.03 1.75
CA VAL A 234 10.67 -11.11 0.82
C VAL A 234 11.80 -11.80 0.05
N VAL A 235 12.73 -12.41 0.78
CA VAL A 235 13.88 -13.09 0.16
C VAL A 235 13.44 -14.23 -0.74
N LEU A 236 12.56 -15.10 -0.25
CA LEU A 236 12.06 -16.26 -1.01
C LEU A 236 11.15 -15.84 -2.16
N GLY A 237 10.28 -14.86 -1.97
CA GLY A 237 9.41 -14.35 -3.02
C GLY A 237 10.20 -13.80 -4.21
N LEU A 238 11.23 -12.99 -3.94
CA LEU A 238 12.13 -12.48 -4.97
C LEU A 238 12.95 -13.61 -5.63
N ALA A 239 13.59 -14.47 -4.82
CA ALA A 239 14.43 -15.54 -5.33
C ALA A 239 13.65 -16.52 -6.23
N ILE A 240 12.48 -16.96 -5.76
CA ILE A 240 11.60 -17.84 -6.53
C ILE A 240 11.07 -17.13 -7.77
N GLY A 241 10.65 -15.86 -7.64
CA GLY A 241 10.17 -15.07 -8.77
C GLY A 241 11.21 -14.99 -9.89
N TYR A 242 12.44 -14.59 -9.57
CA TYR A 242 13.53 -14.53 -10.57
C TYR A 242 13.95 -15.89 -11.10
N PHE A 243 13.96 -16.92 -10.26
CA PHE A 243 14.25 -18.30 -10.71
C PHE A 243 13.20 -18.77 -11.72
N VAL A 244 11.90 -18.63 -11.43
CA VAL A 244 10.83 -19.00 -12.34
C VAL A 244 10.84 -18.14 -13.60
N PHE A 245 11.14 -16.85 -13.49
CA PHE A 245 11.32 -15.95 -14.64
C PHE A 245 12.42 -16.44 -15.60
N TRP A 246 13.51 -16.95 -15.06
CA TRP A 246 14.58 -17.55 -15.84
C TRP A 246 14.18 -18.93 -16.37
N PHE A 247 13.60 -19.79 -15.54
CA PHE A 247 13.26 -21.18 -15.86
C PHE A 247 12.18 -21.29 -16.95
N ARG A 248 11.22 -20.36 -17.02
CA ARG A 248 10.19 -20.33 -18.07
C ARG A 248 10.74 -20.08 -19.48
N LYS A 249 11.99 -19.64 -19.61
CA LYS A 249 12.65 -19.46 -20.91
C LYS A 249 13.15 -20.76 -21.53
N VAL A 250 13.15 -21.86 -20.77
CA VAL A 250 13.51 -23.19 -21.26
C VAL A 250 12.52 -23.60 -22.35
N ARG A 251 13.05 -23.95 -23.48
CA ARG A 251 12.27 -24.42 -24.64
C ARG A 251 12.25 -25.95 -24.63
N LEU A 252 11.08 -26.50 -24.41
CA LEU A 252 10.83 -27.94 -24.54
C LEU A 252 10.26 -28.23 -25.95
N GLY A 253 10.28 -29.51 -26.36
CA GLY A 253 9.61 -29.91 -27.59
C GLY A 253 8.10 -29.56 -27.54
N LYS A 254 7.48 -29.34 -28.71
CA LYS A 254 6.10 -28.85 -28.85
C LYS A 254 5.08 -29.60 -27.98
N ALA A 255 5.26 -30.94 -27.82
CA ALA A 255 4.37 -31.79 -27.04
C ALA A 255 4.52 -31.57 -25.50
N LEU A 256 5.70 -31.14 -25.03
CA LEU A 256 5.99 -30.99 -23.60
C LEU A 256 5.90 -29.53 -23.12
N GLN A 257 5.86 -28.57 -24.04
CA GLN A 257 5.80 -27.15 -23.70
C GLN A 257 4.63 -26.76 -22.79
N PRO A 258 3.39 -27.31 -22.96
CA PRO A 258 2.29 -27.02 -22.06
C PRO A 258 2.53 -27.50 -20.61
N LEU A 259 3.31 -28.56 -20.40
CA LEU A 259 3.64 -29.11 -19.09
C LEU A 259 4.65 -28.25 -18.32
N LEU A 260 5.39 -27.38 -19.02
CA LEU A 260 6.38 -26.51 -18.38
C LEU A 260 5.76 -25.63 -17.30
N GLY A 261 4.70 -24.89 -17.62
CA GLY A 261 4.06 -23.96 -16.69
C GLY A 261 3.23 -24.62 -15.59
N SER A 262 2.54 -25.69 -15.92
CA SER A 262 1.57 -26.32 -15.02
C SER A 262 2.17 -27.40 -14.11
N MET A 263 3.27 -28.02 -14.50
CA MET A 263 3.84 -29.17 -13.79
C MET A 263 5.32 -28.96 -13.46
N LEU A 264 6.18 -28.72 -14.47
CA LEU A 264 7.63 -28.71 -14.27
C LEU A 264 8.10 -27.54 -13.42
N ILE A 265 7.60 -26.34 -13.69
CA ILE A 265 7.97 -25.14 -12.90
C ILE A 265 7.57 -25.32 -11.44
N PRO A 266 6.30 -25.62 -11.08
CA PRO A 266 5.96 -25.84 -9.69
C PRO A 266 6.77 -26.96 -9.03
N PHE A 267 6.92 -28.11 -9.69
CA PHE A 267 7.64 -29.25 -9.14
C PHE A 267 9.12 -28.95 -8.86
N VAL A 268 9.85 -28.45 -9.86
CA VAL A 268 11.29 -28.14 -9.71
C VAL A 268 11.51 -27.01 -8.71
N THR A 269 10.67 -25.99 -8.75
CA THR A 269 10.79 -24.86 -7.81
C THR A 269 10.52 -25.29 -6.38
N LEU A 270 9.49 -26.12 -6.13
CA LEU A 270 9.20 -26.65 -4.81
C LEU A 270 10.32 -27.54 -4.30
N LEU A 271 10.85 -28.41 -5.15
CA LEU A 271 11.94 -29.30 -4.76
C LEU A 271 13.19 -28.49 -4.40
N VAL A 272 13.62 -27.60 -5.30
CA VAL A 272 14.85 -26.81 -5.10
C VAL A 272 14.71 -25.86 -3.91
N PHE A 273 13.71 -25.00 -3.94
CA PHE A 273 13.55 -24.00 -2.89
C PHE A 273 12.97 -24.58 -1.59
N GLY A 274 12.18 -25.64 -1.64
CA GLY A 274 11.73 -26.33 -0.43
C GLY A 274 12.90 -26.92 0.34
N VAL A 275 13.78 -27.66 -0.35
CA VAL A 275 14.98 -28.25 0.27
C VAL A 275 15.95 -27.15 0.74
N LEU A 276 16.20 -26.14 -0.10
CA LEU A 276 17.08 -25.02 0.26
C LEU A 276 16.53 -24.22 1.44
N THR A 277 15.22 -24.04 1.51
CA THR A 277 14.57 -23.36 2.63
C THR A 277 14.67 -24.18 3.90
N TYR A 278 14.42 -25.46 3.83
CA TYR A 278 14.47 -26.31 5.01
C TYR A 278 15.88 -26.34 5.65
N TYR A 279 16.93 -26.50 4.85
CA TYR A 279 18.28 -26.68 5.37
C TYR A 279 19.10 -25.39 5.52
N VAL A 280 18.79 -24.34 4.76
CA VAL A 280 19.64 -23.14 4.70
C VAL A 280 18.88 -21.85 4.95
N ILE A 281 17.94 -21.48 4.06
CA ILE A 281 17.33 -20.15 4.12
C ILE A 281 16.45 -20.00 5.37
N GLY A 282 15.65 -21.01 5.68
CA GLY A 282 14.73 -21.00 6.83
C GLY A 282 15.46 -20.80 8.16
N PRO A 283 16.44 -21.66 8.52
CA PRO A 283 17.24 -21.47 9.73
C PRO A 283 17.92 -20.11 9.80
N VAL A 284 18.61 -19.69 8.73
CA VAL A 284 19.31 -18.37 8.69
C VAL A 284 18.34 -17.22 8.91
N MET A 285 17.19 -17.23 8.23
CA MET A 285 16.17 -16.18 8.39
C MET A 285 15.50 -16.23 9.77
N SER A 286 15.32 -17.43 10.31
CA SER A 286 14.80 -17.63 11.66
C SER A 286 15.75 -17.06 12.71
N ASP A 287 17.06 -17.32 12.60
CA ASP A 287 18.07 -16.79 13.51
C ASP A 287 18.16 -15.26 13.41
N LEU A 288 18.10 -14.71 12.19
CA LEU A 288 18.07 -13.27 11.97
C LEU A 288 16.83 -12.65 12.63
N MET A 289 15.66 -13.26 12.47
CA MET A 289 14.43 -12.80 13.10
C MET A 289 14.50 -12.94 14.62
N GLY A 290 15.03 -14.06 15.13
CA GLY A 290 15.28 -14.28 16.56
C GLY A 290 16.22 -13.23 17.14
N GLY A 291 17.32 -12.92 16.46
CA GLY A 291 18.26 -11.86 16.83
C GLY A 291 17.61 -10.47 16.87
N LEU A 292 16.78 -10.14 15.87
CA LEU A 292 16.00 -8.90 15.85
C LEU A 292 15.03 -8.81 17.05
N LEU A 293 14.31 -9.88 17.34
CA LEU A 293 13.40 -9.94 18.49
C LEU A 293 14.14 -9.81 19.81
N HIS A 294 15.28 -10.49 19.95
CA HIS A 294 16.12 -10.38 21.13
C HIS A 294 16.62 -8.94 21.33
N PHE A 295 17.14 -8.34 20.26
CA PHE A 295 17.56 -6.93 20.28
C PHE A 295 16.42 -6.00 20.74
N LEU A 296 15.24 -6.11 20.17
CA LEU A 296 14.10 -5.27 20.52
C LEU A 296 13.62 -5.45 21.97
N ASN A 297 13.75 -6.66 22.52
CA ASN A 297 13.40 -6.95 23.91
C ASN A 297 14.46 -6.50 24.92
N THR A 298 15.72 -6.40 24.50
CA THR A 298 16.87 -6.05 25.36
C THR A 298 17.33 -4.59 25.20
N ILE A 299 16.79 -3.88 24.21
CA ILE A 299 17.14 -2.49 23.93
C ILE A 299 16.86 -1.59 25.14
N PRO A 300 17.83 -0.76 25.58
CA PRO A 300 17.61 0.20 26.65
C PRO A 300 16.48 1.18 26.36
N PRO A 301 15.74 1.68 27.36
CA PRO A 301 14.62 2.60 27.16
C PRO A 301 14.96 3.82 26.31
N SER A 302 16.15 4.39 26.47
CA SER A 302 16.63 5.53 25.68
C SER A 302 16.76 5.21 24.19
N MET A 303 17.29 4.05 23.86
CA MET A 303 17.38 3.58 22.47
C MET A 303 16.02 3.18 21.92
N LYS A 304 15.11 2.65 22.77
CA LYS A 304 13.73 2.34 22.39
C LYS A 304 12.99 3.61 21.93
N PHE A 305 13.17 4.73 22.62
CA PHE A 305 12.60 6.01 22.22
C PHE A 305 13.20 6.55 20.92
N ALA A 306 14.53 6.42 20.73
CA ALA A 306 15.17 6.80 19.47
C ALA A 306 14.67 5.96 18.28
N ALA A 307 14.53 4.65 18.46
CA ALA A 307 13.97 3.77 17.44
C ALA A 307 12.48 4.07 17.18
N ALA A 308 11.69 4.38 18.21
CA ALA A 308 10.29 4.79 18.07
C ALA A 308 10.16 6.11 17.32
N PHE A 309 11.05 7.06 17.56
CA PHE A 309 11.13 8.30 16.78
C PHE A 309 11.39 8.00 15.31
N LEU A 310 12.38 7.16 15.01
CA LEU A 310 12.72 6.79 13.64
C LEU A 310 11.55 6.11 12.93
N VAL A 311 10.93 5.12 13.58
CA VAL A 311 9.76 4.40 13.02
C VAL A 311 8.59 5.35 12.78
N GLY A 312 8.27 6.23 13.74
CA GLY A 312 7.21 7.22 13.59
C GLY A 312 7.51 8.23 12.47
N ALA A 313 8.76 8.68 12.36
CA ALA A 313 9.22 9.56 11.28
C ALA A 313 9.08 8.89 9.91
N MET A 314 9.53 7.64 9.78
CA MET A 314 9.39 6.85 8.54
C MET A 314 7.93 6.66 8.11
N LEU A 315 7.05 6.36 9.08
CA LEU A 315 5.61 6.19 8.81
C LEU A 315 4.94 7.46 8.25
N ALA A 316 5.42 8.63 8.64
CA ALA A 316 4.84 9.90 8.23
C ALA A 316 5.58 10.58 7.06
N PHE A 317 6.72 10.04 6.61
CA PHE A 317 7.62 10.68 5.65
C PHE A 317 7.02 10.80 4.25
N ASP A 318 6.65 9.68 3.65
CA ASP A 318 6.22 9.59 2.25
C ASP A 318 4.76 9.16 2.06
N MET A 319 3.97 9.20 3.14
CA MET A 319 2.50 9.10 3.15
C MET A 319 1.94 7.93 2.33
N GLY A 320 2.45 6.73 2.57
CA GLY A 320 2.08 5.50 1.85
C GLY A 320 3.10 5.07 0.80
N GLY A 321 4.22 5.76 0.69
CA GLY A 321 5.35 5.39 -0.15
C GLY A 321 6.23 4.27 0.42
N PRO A 322 7.41 4.04 -0.19
CA PRO A 322 8.30 2.93 0.19
C PRO A 322 8.79 2.98 1.63
N ILE A 323 9.11 4.17 2.15
CA ILE A 323 9.65 4.35 3.50
C ILE A 323 8.57 4.08 4.55
N ASN A 324 7.37 4.66 4.37
CA ASN A 324 6.21 4.39 5.20
C ASN A 324 5.92 2.88 5.27
N LYS A 325 5.85 2.22 4.12
CA LYS A 325 5.51 0.80 4.05
C LYS A 325 6.58 -0.09 4.67
N THR A 326 7.85 0.25 4.55
CA THR A 326 8.93 -0.46 5.22
C THR A 326 8.76 -0.42 6.75
N ALA A 327 8.49 0.75 7.31
CA ALA A 327 8.23 0.90 8.74
C ALA A 327 6.94 0.18 9.17
N TRP A 328 5.89 0.27 8.35
CA TRP A 328 4.63 -0.43 8.60
C TRP A 328 4.84 -1.95 8.68
N PHE A 329 5.60 -2.52 7.70
CA PHE A 329 5.90 -3.97 7.71
C PHE A 329 6.75 -4.40 8.88
N PHE A 330 7.76 -3.62 9.21
CA PHE A 330 8.56 -3.87 10.39
C PHE A 330 7.67 -3.99 11.62
N CYS A 331 6.85 -2.98 11.89
CA CYS A 331 5.93 -3.00 13.04
C CYS A 331 4.93 -4.15 12.97
N PHE A 332 4.42 -4.44 11.77
CA PHE A 332 3.46 -5.51 11.56
C PHE A 332 4.07 -6.90 11.78
N SER A 333 5.33 -7.11 11.37
CA SER A 333 6.03 -8.37 11.61
C SER A 333 6.21 -8.71 13.09
N LEU A 334 6.29 -7.67 13.93
CA LEU A 334 6.38 -7.81 15.38
C LEU A 334 5.04 -8.21 16.00
N LEU A 335 3.93 -7.81 15.37
CA LEU A 335 2.58 -8.19 15.80
C LEU A 335 2.39 -9.71 15.79
N GLU A 336 2.88 -10.43 14.77
CA GLU A 336 2.88 -11.90 14.73
C GLU A 336 3.63 -12.55 15.90
N LYS A 337 4.59 -11.82 16.48
CA LYS A 337 5.39 -12.27 17.63
C LYS A 337 4.79 -11.81 18.96
N HIS A 338 3.55 -11.32 18.95
CA HIS A 338 2.83 -10.77 20.11
C HIS A 338 3.52 -9.55 20.77
N ILE A 339 4.29 -8.79 19.97
CA ILE A 339 4.88 -7.52 20.37
C ILE A 339 4.01 -6.39 19.83
N TYR A 340 3.14 -5.85 20.67
CA TYR A 340 2.02 -4.99 20.30
C TYR A 340 2.32 -3.49 20.33
N ASP A 341 3.37 -3.07 21.04
CA ASP A 341 3.71 -1.67 21.27
C ASP A 341 4.23 -0.97 20.00
N TRP A 342 5.04 -1.65 19.20
CA TRP A 342 5.54 -1.09 17.94
C TRP A 342 4.44 -0.90 16.90
N TYR A 343 3.48 -1.84 16.84
CA TYR A 343 2.36 -1.70 15.90
C TYR A 343 1.36 -0.62 16.35
N ALA A 344 1.35 -0.23 17.62
CA ALA A 344 0.60 0.90 18.11
C ALA A 344 1.08 2.24 17.50
N ILE A 345 2.40 2.37 17.19
CA ILE A 345 2.92 3.55 16.49
C ILE A 345 2.21 3.73 15.13
N VAL A 346 2.04 2.63 14.39
CA VAL A 346 1.29 2.66 13.13
C VAL A 346 -0.13 3.16 13.32
N GLY A 347 -0.83 2.65 14.34
CA GLY A 347 -2.23 2.99 14.59
C GLY A 347 -2.47 4.45 14.95
N VAL A 348 -1.47 5.15 15.50
CA VAL A 348 -1.57 6.58 15.84
C VAL A 348 -0.99 7.44 14.72
N VAL A 349 0.24 7.15 14.29
CA VAL A 349 0.99 8.03 13.36
C VAL A 349 0.40 8.01 11.95
N ALA A 350 -0.14 6.87 11.50
CA ALA A 350 -0.72 6.79 10.16
C ALA A 350 -1.95 7.69 9.96
N LEU A 351 -2.68 8.01 11.03
CA LEU A 351 -3.84 8.90 10.97
C LEU A 351 -3.44 10.37 10.79
N MET A 352 -2.24 10.74 11.25
CA MET A 352 -1.87 12.14 11.45
C MET A 352 -1.69 12.95 10.16
N PRO A 353 -0.92 12.51 9.14
CA PRO A 353 -0.65 13.32 7.97
C PRO A 353 -1.91 13.84 7.26
N PRO A 354 -2.91 13.00 6.90
CA PRO A 354 -4.11 13.47 6.22
C PRO A 354 -5.05 14.25 7.13
N VAL A 355 -5.24 13.81 8.37
CA VAL A 355 -6.13 14.49 9.32
C VAL A 355 -5.58 15.86 9.68
N ALA A 356 -4.27 15.97 9.95
CA ALA A 356 -3.64 17.25 10.27
C ALA A 356 -3.64 18.21 9.08
N ALA A 357 -3.38 17.74 7.85
CA ALA A 357 -3.44 18.56 6.65
C ALA A 357 -4.86 19.10 6.40
N GLY A 358 -5.88 18.24 6.52
CA GLY A 358 -7.27 18.65 6.40
C GLY A 358 -7.68 19.68 7.46
N LEU A 359 -7.37 19.42 8.73
CA LEU A 359 -7.66 20.36 9.82
C LEU A 359 -6.89 21.68 9.69
N ALA A 360 -5.61 21.65 9.33
CA ALA A 360 -4.82 22.84 9.08
C ALA A 360 -5.42 23.73 7.98
N THR A 361 -6.06 23.11 6.98
CA THR A 361 -6.74 23.82 5.90
C THR A 361 -7.93 24.63 6.41
N PHE A 362 -8.68 24.10 7.36
CA PHE A 362 -9.79 24.85 8.00
C PHE A 362 -9.29 25.94 8.96
N ILE A 363 -8.20 25.67 9.69
CA ILE A 363 -7.63 26.61 10.67
C ILE A 363 -6.94 27.79 9.98
N ALA A 364 -6.20 27.54 8.90
CA ALA A 364 -5.41 28.56 8.21
C ALA A 364 -5.67 28.57 6.68
N PRO A 365 -6.89 28.80 6.21
CA PRO A 365 -7.31 28.61 4.82
C PRO A 365 -6.54 29.48 3.81
N LYS A 366 -5.89 30.57 4.27
CA LYS A 366 -5.07 31.45 3.42
C LYS A 366 -3.77 30.80 2.95
N LEU A 367 -3.31 29.74 3.60
CA LEU A 367 -2.09 29.03 3.26
C LEU A 367 -2.31 27.90 2.23
N PHE A 368 -3.56 27.61 1.88
CA PHE A 368 -3.90 26.44 1.08
C PHE A 368 -4.58 26.84 -0.23
N THR A 369 -4.26 26.11 -1.30
CA THR A 369 -4.85 26.25 -2.62
C THR A 369 -6.32 25.82 -2.63
N ARG A 370 -7.03 26.13 -3.72
CA ARG A 370 -8.43 25.72 -3.88
C ARG A 370 -8.56 24.19 -3.86
N GLN A 371 -7.67 23.47 -4.56
CA GLN A 371 -7.66 22.00 -4.61
C GLN A 371 -7.43 21.38 -3.24
N GLU A 372 -6.48 21.92 -2.44
CA GLU A 372 -6.25 21.44 -1.07
C GLU A 372 -7.48 21.65 -0.17
N LYS A 373 -8.21 22.75 -0.36
CA LYS A 373 -9.46 23.02 0.40
C LYS A 373 -10.59 22.07 0.03
N GLU A 374 -10.74 21.74 -1.24
CA GLU A 374 -11.74 20.80 -1.72
C GLU A 374 -11.45 19.37 -1.21
N ALA A 375 -10.17 18.98 -1.10
CA ALA A 375 -9.75 17.69 -0.56
C ALA A 375 -9.83 17.57 0.98
N ALA A 376 -10.01 18.66 1.72
CA ALA A 376 -9.84 18.69 3.17
C ALA A 376 -10.78 17.75 3.92
N SER A 377 -12.07 17.75 3.61
CA SER A 377 -13.06 16.88 4.27
C SER A 377 -12.78 15.41 4.00
N SER A 378 -12.47 15.05 2.76
CA SER A 378 -12.10 13.68 2.38
C SER A 378 -10.82 13.24 3.09
N ALA A 379 -9.80 14.11 3.17
CA ALA A 379 -8.57 13.80 3.87
C ALA A 379 -8.78 13.50 5.35
N ILE A 380 -9.65 14.22 6.04
CA ILE A 380 -9.99 13.96 7.44
C ILE A 380 -10.71 12.62 7.58
N VAL A 381 -11.78 12.39 6.82
CA VAL A 381 -12.63 11.19 6.97
C VAL A 381 -11.85 9.93 6.60
N VAL A 382 -11.20 9.91 5.44
CA VAL A 382 -10.41 8.74 4.99
C VAL A 382 -9.15 8.57 5.84
N GLY A 383 -8.50 9.68 6.22
CA GLY A 383 -7.34 9.66 7.10
C GLY A 383 -7.63 9.08 8.48
N ALA A 384 -8.83 9.33 9.02
CA ALA A 384 -9.25 8.78 10.32
C ALA A 384 -9.37 7.23 10.30
N THR A 385 -9.40 6.59 9.13
CA THR A 385 -9.51 5.13 8.97
C THR A 385 -8.20 4.41 8.63
N VAL A 386 -7.02 5.04 8.88
CA VAL A 386 -5.66 4.43 8.66
C VAL A 386 -5.12 4.57 7.23
N ALA A 387 -5.65 5.44 6.41
CA ALA A 387 -5.06 5.73 5.10
C ALA A 387 -4.22 7.00 5.16
N THR A 388 -2.93 6.93 4.85
CA THR A 388 -2.02 8.08 4.82
C THR A 388 -2.05 8.82 3.49
N GLU A 389 -2.48 8.15 2.43
CA GLU A 389 -2.47 8.63 1.05
C GLU A 389 -3.27 9.92 0.80
N PRO A 390 -4.37 10.23 1.52
CA PRO A 390 -5.07 11.50 1.32
C PRO A 390 -4.24 12.75 1.67
N ALA A 391 -3.06 12.59 2.29
CA ALA A 391 -2.10 13.68 2.50
C ALA A 391 -1.25 14.00 1.26
N ILE A 392 -1.22 13.12 0.25
CA ILE A 392 -0.37 13.27 -0.94
C ILE A 392 -0.63 14.59 -1.71
N PRO A 393 -1.87 15.03 -1.96
CA PRO A 393 -2.11 16.29 -2.66
C PRO A 393 -1.47 17.50 -1.96
N TYR A 394 -1.46 17.51 -0.65
CA TYR A 394 -0.83 18.56 0.15
C TYR A 394 0.71 18.55 0.04
N ALA A 395 1.27 17.33 0.03
CA ALA A 395 2.71 17.16 -0.15
C ALA A 395 3.15 17.53 -1.57
N LEU A 396 2.33 17.31 -2.58
CA LEU A 396 2.62 17.75 -3.96
C LEU A 396 2.56 19.26 -4.10
N ALA A 397 1.63 19.93 -3.43
CA ALA A 397 1.49 21.39 -3.45
C ALA A 397 2.64 22.12 -2.72
N ALA A 398 3.13 21.54 -1.63
CA ALA A 398 4.20 22.10 -0.81
C ALA A 398 5.09 20.98 -0.21
N PRO A 399 5.98 20.36 -1.01
CA PRO A 399 6.69 19.14 -0.59
C PRO A 399 7.50 19.31 0.68
N LEU A 400 8.40 20.27 0.70
CA LEU A 400 9.33 20.45 1.82
C LEU A 400 8.62 20.75 3.15
N PRO A 401 7.68 21.71 3.24
CA PRO A 401 6.94 21.96 4.48
C PRO A 401 6.15 20.76 4.97
N MET A 402 5.43 20.08 4.06
CA MET A 402 4.54 18.98 4.44
C MET A 402 5.32 17.74 4.90
N ILE A 403 6.33 17.34 4.15
CA ILE A 403 7.16 16.19 4.50
C ILE A 403 7.87 16.45 5.84
N THR A 404 8.47 17.64 6.03
CA THR A 404 9.17 17.98 7.27
C THR A 404 8.23 18.00 8.47
N ALA A 405 7.05 18.63 8.32
CA ALA A 405 6.05 18.68 9.40
C ALA A 405 5.59 17.29 9.83
N ASN A 406 5.20 16.46 8.85
CA ASN A 406 4.72 15.12 9.10
C ASN A 406 5.81 14.23 9.75
N THR A 407 7.04 14.29 9.22
CA THR A 407 8.18 13.50 9.72
C THR A 407 8.50 13.83 11.17
N LEU A 408 8.60 15.12 11.51
CA LEU A 408 8.90 15.54 12.87
C LEU A 408 7.77 15.21 13.83
N ALA A 409 6.53 15.52 13.48
CA ALA A 409 5.37 15.20 14.29
C ALA A 409 5.20 13.68 14.46
N GLY A 410 5.37 12.90 13.38
CA GLY A 410 5.31 11.45 13.42
C GLY A 410 6.37 10.84 14.32
N GLY A 411 7.62 11.33 14.24
CA GLY A 411 8.70 10.89 15.12
C GLY A 411 8.42 11.16 16.60
N ILE A 412 8.01 12.38 16.94
CA ILE A 412 7.66 12.74 18.33
C ILE A 412 6.49 11.88 18.82
N THR A 413 5.47 11.70 18.00
CA THR A 413 4.29 10.88 18.37
C THR A 413 4.67 9.42 18.56
N GLY A 414 5.57 8.87 17.74
CA GLY A 414 6.08 7.52 17.92
C GLY A 414 6.73 7.31 19.30
N VAL A 415 7.50 8.30 19.78
CA VAL A 415 8.05 8.29 21.14
C VAL A 415 6.93 8.31 22.19
N LEU A 416 5.93 9.17 22.02
CA LEU A 416 4.82 9.27 22.96
C LEU A 416 4.01 7.97 23.03
N VAL A 417 3.78 7.29 21.91
CA VAL A 417 3.09 5.98 21.88
C VAL A 417 3.80 4.97 22.79
N ILE A 418 5.11 4.86 22.67
CA ILE A 418 5.93 3.96 23.52
C ILE A 418 5.95 4.43 24.97
N ALA A 419 6.10 5.74 25.21
CA ALA A 419 6.17 6.31 26.55
C ALA A 419 4.85 6.12 27.34
N PHE A 420 3.71 6.21 26.65
CA PHE A 420 2.38 5.98 27.25
C PHE A 420 1.96 4.50 27.27
N GLY A 421 2.82 3.59 26.83
CA GLY A 421 2.58 2.15 26.86
C GLY A 421 1.39 1.71 26.02
N ILE A 422 1.11 2.41 24.91
CA ILE A 422 -0.01 2.07 24.04
C ILE A 422 0.31 0.78 23.28
N LYS A 423 -0.67 -0.12 23.23
CA LYS A 423 -0.59 -1.41 22.52
C LYS A 423 -1.69 -1.49 21.49
N ARG A 424 -1.40 -2.08 20.34
CA ARG A 424 -2.37 -2.37 19.28
C ARG A 424 -2.32 -3.84 18.92
N LEU A 425 -3.44 -4.54 19.12
CA LEU A 425 -3.53 -6.01 19.03
C LEU A 425 -3.64 -6.51 17.59
N ALA A 426 -4.26 -5.73 16.70
CA ALA A 426 -4.47 -6.08 15.30
C ALA A 426 -4.68 -4.83 14.44
N PRO A 427 -4.58 -4.93 13.09
CA PRO A 427 -5.09 -3.91 12.18
C PRO A 427 -6.58 -3.70 12.37
N GLY A 428 -7.03 -2.47 12.26
CA GLY A 428 -8.41 -2.12 12.53
C GLY A 428 -8.89 -0.89 11.74
N LEU A 429 -9.78 -0.12 12.36
CA LEU A 429 -10.50 1.00 11.76
C LEU A 429 -9.95 2.37 12.22
N GLY A 430 -8.67 2.46 12.51
CA GLY A 430 -7.99 3.69 12.84
C GLY A 430 -8.46 4.34 14.14
N ILE A 431 -9.10 5.50 14.05
CA ILE A 431 -9.56 6.24 15.24
C ILE A 431 -10.55 5.47 16.11
N PHE A 432 -11.21 4.46 15.54
CA PHE A 432 -12.19 3.61 16.24
C PHE A 432 -11.56 2.40 16.92
N ASP A 433 -10.27 2.10 16.69
CA ASP A 433 -9.58 0.92 17.25
C ASP A 433 -9.73 0.78 18.78
N PRO A 434 -9.62 1.87 19.59
CA PRO A 434 -9.83 1.74 21.03
C PRO A 434 -11.25 1.35 21.42
N LEU A 435 -12.25 1.80 20.66
CA LEU A 435 -13.68 1.53 20.95
C LEU A 435 -14.06 0.08 20.70
N ILE A 436 -13.33 -0.58 19.78
CA ILE A 436 -13.52 -2.01 19.45
C ILE A 436 -12.49 -2.91 20.16
N GLY A 437 -11.79 -2.38 21.17
CA GLY A 437 -10.85 -3.16 21.99
C GLY A 437 -9.52 -3.51 21.34
N LEU A 438 -9.22 -2.94 20.17
CA LEU A 438 -7.96 -3.20 19.45
C LEU A 438 -6.78 -2.39 19.97
N MET A 439 -7.04 -1.28 20.64
CA MET A 439 -6.02 -0.39 21.18
C MET A 439 -6.23 -0.08 22.66
N SER A 440 -5.19 -0.14 23.45
CA SER A 440 -5.24 0.14 24.90
C SER A 440 -3.92 0.78 25.37
N PRO A 441 -3.95 1.63 26.42
CA PRO A 441 -5.13 2.20 27.09
C PRO A 441 -5.88 3.23 26.21
N VAL A 442 -7.21 3.22 26.26
CA VAL A 442 -8.08 4.09 25.42
C VAL A 442 -7.76 5.57 25.61
N GLY A 443 -7.66 6.02 26.86
CA GLY A 443 -7.37 7.42 27.18
C GLY A 443 -6.01 7.89 26.68
N SER A 444 -4.99 7.04 26.82
CA SER A 444 -3.63 7.32 26.31
C SER A 444 -3.60 7.45 24.80
N PHE A 445 -4.34 6.60 24.08
CA PHE A 445 -4.43 6.67 22.63
C PHE A 445 -4.97 8.04 22.17
N TYR A 446 -6.14 8.43 22.65
CA TYR A 446 -6.75 9.71 22.23
C TYR A 446 -5.93 10.91 22.67
N LEU A 447 -5.31 10.86 23.85
CA LEU A 447 -4.41 11.92 24.32
C LEU A 447 -3.19 12.08 23.40
N VAL A 448 -2.49 10.97 23.08
CA VAL A 448 -1.31 10.99 22.23
C VAL A 448 -1.68 11.38 20.80
N LEU A 449 -2.80 10.89 20.27
CA LEU A 449 -3.31 11.30 18.96
C LEU A 449 -3.60 12.82 18.93
N ALA A 450 -4.26 13.35 19.95
CA ALA A 450 -4.56 14.78 20.05
C ALA A 450 -3.28 15.64 20.11
N ILE A 451 -2.29 15.23 20.91
CA ILE A 451 -0.99 15.90 20.99
C ILE A 451 -0.28 15.83 19.63
N GLY A 452 -0.22 14.65 19.00
CA GLY A 452 0.40 14.43 17.70
C GLY A 452 -0.25 15.28 16.61
N LEU A 453 -1.57 15.33 16.55
CA LEU A 453 -2.31 16.17 15.61
C LEU A 453 -2.03 17.65 15.84
N ALA A 454 -2.06 18.12 17.09
CA ALA A 454 -1.77 19.52 17.44
C ALA A 454 -0.36 19.94 17.01
N LEU A 455 0.65 19.07 17.24
CA LEU A 455 2.02 19.29 16.80
C LEU A 455 2.11 19.33 15.27
N ASN A 456 1.49 18.35 14.59
CA ASN A 456 1.55 18.27 13.13
C ASN A 456 0.86 19.47 12.47
N ILE A 457 -0.33 19.86 12.92
CA ILE A 457 -1.06 21.05 12.46
C ILE A 457 -0.18 22.30 12.64
N SER A 458 0.41 22.46 13.82
CA SER A 458 1.25 23.59 14.14
C SER A 458 2.48 23.66 13.20
N PHE A 459 3.16 22.52 13.01
CA PHE A 459 4.31 22.45 12.08
C PHE A 459 3.91 22.74 10.64
N ILE A 460 2.79 22.18 10.16
CA ILE A 460 2.26 22.47 8.82
C ILE A 460 2.03 23.97 8.63
N ILE A 461 1.30 24.61 9.55
CA ILE A 461 0.95 26.04 9.45
C ILE A 461 2.23 26.90 9.46
N VAL A 462 3.14 26.64 10.38
CA VAL A 462 4.37 27.43 10.52
C VAL A 462 5.27 27.22 9.29
N LEU A 463 5.59 25.98 8.94
CA LEU A 463 6.54 25.70 7.87
C LEU A 463 5.99 26.10 6.50
N LYS A 464 4.71 25.85 6.23
CA LYS A 464 4.07 26.28 4.98
C LYS A 464 3.96 27.80 4.88
N GLY A 465 3.64 28.47 6.00
CA GLY A 465 3.62 29.93 6.05
C GLY A 465 4.99 30.55 5.77
N LEU A 466 6.07 30.02 6.36
CA LEU A 466 7.43 30.45 6.09
C LEU A 466 7.86 30.18 4.64
N TRP A 467 7.52 29.04 4.11
CA TRP A 467 7.83 28.64 2.73
C TRP A 467 7.15 29.57 1.72
N LEU A 468 5.86 29.89 1.89
CA LEU A 468 5.14 30.81 1.03
C LEU A 468 5.73 32.22 1.07
N ARG A 469 6.10 32.71 2.27
CA ARG A 469 6.77 34.02 2.40
C ARG A 469 8.12 34.06 1.66
N ARG A 470 8.91 32.99 1.74
CA ARG A 470 10.20 32.89 1.00
C ARG A 470 9.98 32.89 -0.50
N LYS A 471 8.98 32.10 -0.98
CA LYS A 471 8.64 32.04 -2.39
C LYS A 471 8.17 33.38 -2.94
N ALA A 472 7.36 34.11 -2.18
CA ALA A 472 6.91 35.46 -2.57
C ALA A 472 8.06 36.46 -2.63
N LYS A 473 9.02 36.42 -1.70
CA LYS A 473 10.22 37.29 -1.74
C LYS A 473 11.13 36.97 -2.92
N ALA A 474 11.33 35.69 -3.25
CA ALA A 474 12.13 35.28 -4.40
C ALA A 474 11.52 35.81 -5.72
N ALA A 475 10.22 35.62 -5.91
CA ALA A 475 9.51 36.14 -7.09
C ALA A 475 9.58 37.69 -7.21
N GLN A 476 9.57 38.39 -6.08
CA GLN A 476 9.70 39.84 -6.06
C GLN A 476 11.11 40.30 -6.43
N GLN A 477 12.14 39.53 -6.07
CA GLN A 477 13.54 39.82 -6.44
C GLN A 477 13.82 39.58 -7.94
N GLU A 478 13.24 38.53 -8.51
CA GLU A 478 13.34 38.23 -9.95
C GLU A 478 12.73 39.37 -10.80
N LEU A 479 11.56 39.91 -10.40
CA LEU A 479 10.92 41.03 -11.07
C LEU A 479 11.74 42.35 -10.99
N VAL A 480 12.54 42.54 -9.94
CA VAL A 480 13.39 43.71 -9.78
C VAL A 480 14.68 43.58 -10.60
N HIS A 481 15.13 42.39 -10.95
CA HIS A 481 16.30 42.15 -11.78
C HIS A 481 16.00 42.16 -13.29
N GLU A 482 14.74 42.04 -13.69
CA GLU A 482 14.30 42.13 -15.09
C GLU A 482 13.99 43.59 -15.54
N HIS A 483 14.03 44.53 -14.63
CA HIS A 483 13.92 46.00 -14.89
C HIS A 483 15.23 46.70 -14.56
#